data_5a40c18276d9bc43705ba9282ed8098f
#
_entry.id   5a40c18276d9bc43705ba9282ed8098f
#
_cell.length_a   1.000
_cell.length_b   1.000
_cell.length_c   1.000
_cell.angle_alpha   90.00
_cell.angle_beta   90.00
_cell.angle_gamma   90.00
#
_symmetry.space_group_name_H-M   'P 1'
#
loop_
_entity.id
_entity.type
_entity.pdbx_description
1 polymer ?
#
loop_
_entity_poly.entity_id
_entity_poly.type
_entity_poly.pdbx_seq_one_letter_code
_entity_poly.pdbx_strand_id
1 'polypeptide(L)'
;EVINKLLDETYEEMEESLSSETTSVERVTKGIKITIRGNLFKSTSADVEPEYYPVIHQIGKIIRESEVINIFDDKNYADLLDLINKRGLQLDVEVRCEGHTDDEKLPPNADYPSNWELSASRSLNLVRLMNKYAAMPEKYFSAMGYGEFRPIIDVKSISNYVEKDKARAINRRVEI
;
A
#
# COMPACT_ATOMS: atom_id res chain seq x y z
N GLU A 1 -21.69 8.85 -6.73
CA GLU A 1 -21.21 10.25 -6.93
C GLU A 1 -20.47 10.75 -5.67
N VAL A 2 -21.11 10.76 -4.48
CA VAL A 2 -20.49 11.26 -3.23
C VAL A 2 -19.19 10.53 -2.90
N ILE A 3 -19.16 9.20 -2.89
CA ILE A 3 -17.96 8.41 -2.58
C ILE A 3 -16.81 8.75 -3.54
N ASN A 4 -17.09 8.90 -4.83
CA ASN A 4 -16.05 9.28 -5.79
C ASN A 4 -15.48 10.66 -5.50
N LYS A 5 -16.33 11.63 -5.12
CA LYS A 5 -15.87 12.96 -4.72
C LYS A 5 -14.93 12.89 -3.51
N LEU A 6 -15.28 12.13 -2.47
CA LEU A 6 -14.43 11.96 -1.30
C LEU A 6 -13.08 11.29 -1.64
N LEU A 7 -13.11 10.33 -2.55
CA LEU A 7 -11.89 9.69 -3.04
C LEU A 7 -11.03 10.66 -3.87
N ASP A 8 -11.66 11.52 -4.68
CA ASP A 8 -10.94 12.48 -5.51
C ASP A 8 -10.27 13.57 -4.63
N GLU A 9 -10.98 14.08 -3.61
CA GLU A 9 -10.42 15.02 -2.62
C GLU A 9 -9.27 14.40 -1.82
N THR A 10 -9.43 13.17 -1.36
CA THR A 10 -8.36 12.43 -0.66
C THR A 10 -7.16 12.16 -1.57
N TYR A 11 -7.39 11.84 -2.84
CA TYR A 11 -6.34 11.64 -3.83
C TYR A 11 -5.51 12.91 -4.04
N GLU A 12 -6.16 14.06 -4.22
CA GLU A 12 -5.48 15.36 -4.40
C GLU A 12 -4.56 15.68 -3.21
N GLU A 13 -5.06 15.50 -1.99
CA GLU A 13 -4.27 15.70 -0.77
C GLU A 13 -3.05 14.73 -0.71
N MET A 14 -3.26 13.46 -1.04
CA MET A 14 -2.20 12.45 -1.05
C MET A 14 -1.16 12.73 -2.13
N GLU A 15 -1.61 13.08 -3.34
CA GLU A 15 -0.70 13.39 -4.45
C GLU A 15 0.20 14.57 -4.11
N GLU A 16 -0.37 15.65 -3.59
CA GLU A 16 0.38 16.83 -3.19
C GLU A 16 1.38 16.55 -2.06
N SER A 17 0.96 15.75 -1.07
CA SER A 17 1.73 15.54 0.15
C SER A 17 2.75 14.42 0.08
N LEU A 18 2.53 13.39 -0.77
CA LEU A 18 3.30 12.14 -0.76
C LEU A 18 4.12 11.89 -2.02
N SER A 19 3.77 12.52 -3.16
CA SER A 19 4.49 12.26 -4.41
C SER A 19 5.95 12.66 -4.34
N SER A 20 6.84 11.75 -4.72
CA SER A 20 8.30 11.89 -4.69
C SER A 20 8.95 10.96 -5.71
N GLU A 21 10.28 10.90 -5.74
CA GLU A 21 11.00 9.95 -6.60
C GLU A 21 10.70 8.48 -6.24
N THR A 22 10.40 8.21 -4.98
CA THR A 22 10.16 6.84 -4.47
C THR A 22 8.69 6.52 -4.22
N THR A 23 7.84 7.53 -4.15
CA THR A 23 6.41 7.38 -3.85
C THR A 23 5.55 7.98 -4.94
N SER A 24 4.63 7.20 -5.48
CA SER A 24 3.62 7.66 -6.43
C SER A 24 2.22 7.39 -5.91
N VAL A 25 1.30 8.30 -6.24
CA VAL A 25 -0.12 8.18 -5.89
C VAL A 25 -0.94 8.16 -7.19
N GLU A 26 -1.84 7.21 -7.29
CA GLU A 26 -2.68 7.02 -8.48
C GLU A 26 -4.14 6.88 -8.08
N ARG A 27 -5.02 7.62 -8.74
CA ARG A 27 -6.47 7.42 -8.63
C ARG A 27 -6.87 6.22 -9.48
N VAL A 28 -7.38 5.17 -8.84
CA VAL A 28 -7.84 3.95 -9.50
C VAL A 28 -9.37 3.85 -9.44
N THR A 29 -9.96 2.94 -10.21
CA THR A 29 -11.42 2.85 -10.35
C THR A 29 -12.17 2.74 -9.03
N LYS A 30 -11.62 2.02 -8.05
CA LYS A 30 -12.30 1.75 -6.77
C LYS A 30 -11.63 2.41 -5.57
N GLY A 31 -10.62 3.25 -5.78
CA GLY A 31 -9.90 3.84 -4.67
C GLY A 31 -8.69 4.66 -5.08
N ILE A 32 -7.71 4.68 -4.22
CA ILE A 32 -6.43 5.35 -4.40
C ILE A 32 -5.35 4.30 -4.20
N LYS A 33 -4.33 4.32 -5.04
CA LYS A 33 -3.18 3.44 -4.91
C LYS A 33 -1.93 4.25 -4.65
N ILE A 34 -1.24 3.94 -3.56
CA ILE A 34 0.05 4.52 -3.20
C ILE A 34 1.11 3.43 -3.44
N THR A 35 2.11 3.74 -4.25
CA THR A 35 3.23 2.82 -4.51
C THR A 35 4.50 3.40 -3.91
N ILE A 36 5.16 2.64 -3.04
CA ILE A 36 6.46 2.98 -2.48
C ILE A 36 7.50 2.04 -3.07
N ARG A 37 8.51 2.62 -3.72
CA ARG A 37 9.62 1.92 -4.36
C ARG A 37 10.92 2.20 -3.64
N GLY A 38 11.96 1.47 -4.02
CA GLY A 38 13.31 1.66 -3.50
C GLY A 38 13.64 0.72 -2.35
N ASN A 39 14.57 1.15 -1.50
CA ASN A 39 15.08 0.32 -0.41
C ASN A 39 14.26 0.47 0.87
N LEU A 40 12.92 0.42 0.75
CA LEU A 40 12.02 0.52 1.91
C LEU A 40 12.33 -0.50 2.99
N PHE A 41 12.76 -1.69 2.60
CA PHE A 41 13.12 -2.79 3.52
C PHE A 41 14.60 -3.10 3.44
N LYS A 42 15.15 -3.53 4.56
CA LYS A 42 16.47 -4.17 4.58
C LYS A 42 16.49 -5.38 3.66
N SER A 43 17.63 -5.64 3.06
CA SER A 43 17.78 -6.79 2.16
C SER A 43 17.38 -8.09 2.86
N THR A 44 16.60 -8.93 2.16
CA THR A 44 16.09 -10.23 2.64
C THR A 44 15.27 -10.18 3.95
N SER A 45 14.95 -8.98 4.44
CA SER A 45 14.20 -8.76 5.68
C SER A 45 12.84 -8.10 5.41
N ALA A 46 11.94 -8.20 6.37
CA ALA A 46 10.71 -7.44 6.42
C ALA A 46 10.81 -6.19 7.31
N ASP A 47 11.99 -5.89 7.85
CA ASP A 47 12.22 -4.68 8.62
C ASP A 47 12.29 -3.48 7.70
N VAL A 48 11.48 -2.48 8.01
CA VAL A 48 11.49 -1.20 7.29
C VAL A 48 12.69 -0.38 7.74
N GLU A 49 13.37 0.22 6.76
CA GLU A 49 14.45 1.16 7.05
C GLU A 49 13.90 2.41 7.77
N PRO A 50 14.54 2.86 8.87
CA PRO A 50 14.02 3.96 9.69
C PRO A 50 13.78 5.27 8.94
N GLU A 51 14.50 5.52 7.84
CA GLU A 51 14.33 6.71 7.00
C GLU A 51 12.94 6.80 6.35
N TYR A 52 12.22 5.67 6.23
CA TYR A 52 10.87 5.61 5.67
C TYR A 52 9.75 5.76 6.73
N TYR A 53 10.07 5.75 8.01
CA TYR A 53 9.06 5.93 9.05
C TYR A 53 8.26 7.23 8.91
N PRO A 54 8.86 8.38 8.58
CA PRO A 54 8.10 9.61 8.38
C PRO A 54 7.07 9.52 7.25
N VAL A 55 7.40 8.92 6.11
CA VAL A 55 6.45 8.79 4.98
C VAL A 55 5.34 7.79 5.32
N ILE A 56 5.65 6.68 6.00
CA ILE A 56 4.64 5.71 6.44
C ILE A 56 3.69 6.35 7.47
N HIS A 57 4.22 7.11 8.43
CA HIS A 57 3.43 7.89 9.38
C HIS A 57 2.50 8.88 8.65
N GLN A 58 3.02 9.61 7.68
CA GLN A 58 2.24 10.59 6.92
C GLN A 58 1.12 9.93 6.10
N ILE A 59 1.40 8.81 5.43
CA ILE A 59 0.40 8.01 4.72
C ILE A 59 -0.71 7.58 5.69
N GLY A 60 -0.36 6.95 6.79
CA GLY A 60 -1.33 6.50 7.79
C GLY A 60 -2.15 7.64 8.40
N LYS A 61 -1.53 8.81 8.62
CA LYS A 61 -2.21 10.01 9.13
C LYS A 61 -3.24 10.53 8.14
N ILE A 62 -2.87 10.72 6.86
CA ILE A 62 -3.78 11.21 5.83
C ILE A 62 -4.96 10.24 5.66
N ILE A 63 -4.69 8.93 5.59
CA ILE A 63 -5.77 7.94 5.49
C ILE A 63 -6.71 8.04 6.68
N ARG A 64 -6.19 8.06 7.91
CA ARG A 64 -6.99 8.14 9.13
C ARG A 64 -7.85 9.40 9.20
N GLU A 65 -7.33 10.53 8.75
CA GLU A 65 -8.00 11.82 8.79
C GLU A 65 -8.94 12.04 7.59
N SER A 66 -8.86 11.18 6.55
CA SER A 66 -9.72 11.30 5.37
C SER A 66 -11.19 11.07 5.70
N GLU A 67 -12.05 11.78 4.98
CA GLU A 67 -13.50 11.58 5.08
C GLU A 67 -13.94 10.19 4.63
N VAL A 68 -13.17 9.54 3.76
CA VAL A 68 -13.44 8.15 3.32
C VAL A 68 -13.44 7.17 4.49
N ILE A 69 -12.47 7.27 5.40
CA ILE A 69 -12.43 6.41 6.60
C ILE A 69 -13.50 6.82 7.62
N ASN A 70 -13.74 8.13 7.77
CA ASN A 70 -14.63 8.66 8.78
C ASN A 70 -16.10 8.71 8.36
N ILE A 71 -16.42 8.29 7.14
CA ILE A 71 -17.80 8.35 6.59
C ILE A 71 -18.84 7.63 7.46
N PHE A 72 -18.46 6.58 8.16
CA PHE A 72 -19.36 5.80 9.02
C PHE A 72 -19.71 6.49 10.33
N ASP A 73 -18.86 7.39 10.80
CA ASP A 73 -19.00 8.11 12.07
C ASP A 73 -19.51 9.54 11.87
N ASP A 74 -19.50 10.05 10.64
CA ASP A 74 -19.95 11.39 10.32
C ASP A 74 -21.48 11.42 10.05
N LYS A 75 -22.20 12.16 10.88
CA LYS A 75 -23.67 12.33 10.78
C LYS A 75 -24.14 12.91 9.44
N ASN A 76 -23.28 13.65 8.73
CA ASN A 76 -23.62 14.21 7.42
C ASN A 76 -23.84 13.13 6.36
N TYR A 77 -23.32 11.93 6.56
CA TYR A 77 -23.45 10.79 5.64
C TYR A 77 -24.50 9.75 6.09
N ALA A 78 -25.17 9.96 7.23
CA ALA A 78 -26.13 9.00 7.77
C ALA A 78 -27.25 8.64 6.76
N ASP A 79 -27.83 9.64 6.09
CA ASP A 79 -28.88 9.44 5.09
C ASP A 79 -28.37 8.69 3.85
N LEU A 80 -27.12 8.94 3.44
CA LEU A 80 -26.47 8.23 2.34
C LEU A 80 -26.27 6.75 2.69
N LEU A 81 -25.75 6.46 3.89
CA LEU A 81 -25.54 5.10 4.35
C LEU A 81 -26.85 4.32 4.49
N ASP A 82 -27.91 4.97 5.00
CA ASP A 82 -29.25 4.39 5.07
C ASP A 82 -29.81 4.06 3.67
N LEU A 83 -29.64 4.98 2.71
CA LEU A 83 -30.06 4.75 1.33
C LEU A 83 -29.33 3.57 0.67
N ILE A 84 -27.99 3.44 0.90
CA ILE A 84 -27.18 2.32 0.42
C ILE A 84 -27.72 1.00 0.99
N ASN A 85 -27.95 0.96 2.31
CA ASN A 85 -28.46 -0.21 3.01
C ASN A 85 -29.87 -0.62 2.54
N LYS A 86 -30.77 0.34 2.34
CA LYS A 86 -32.12 0.09 1.80
C LYS A 86 -32.13 -0.50 0.40
N ARG A 87 -31.06 -0.29 -0.36
CA ARG A 87 -30.85 -0.92 -1.69
C ARG A 87 -30.21 -2.31 -1.62
N GLY A 88 -29.99 -2.84 -0.42
CA GLY A 88 -29.33 -4.13 -0.23
C GLY A 88 -27.84 -4.12 -0.52
N LEU A 89 -27.23 -2.93 -0.52
CA LEU A 89 -25.79 -2.73 -0.70
C LEU A 89 -25.13 -2.41 0.65
N GLN A 90 -23.86 -2.71 0.78
CA GLN A 90 -23.05 -2.34 1.94
C GLN A 90 -21.84 -1.57 1.44
N LEU A 91 -21.55 -0.44 2.08
CA LEU A 91 -20.28 0.25 1.90
C LEU A 91 -19.24 -0.41 2.78
N ASP A 92 -18.10 -0.73 2.22
CA ASP A 92 -16.92 -1.22 2.92
C ASP A 92 -15.71 -0.37 2.54
N VAL A 93 -14.84 -0.08 3.50
CA VAL A 93 -13.59 0.66 3.31
C VAL A 93 -12.45 -0.21 3.80
N GLU A 94 -11.53 -0.51 2.92
CA GLU A 94 -10.34 -1.33 3.17
C GLU A 94 -9.07 -0.57 2.83
N VAL A 95 -8.07 -0.67 3.69
CA VAL A 95 -6.69 -0.26 3.43
C VAL A 95 -5.87 -1.52 3.22
N ARG A 96 -5.55 -1.81 1.97
CA ARG A 96 -4.84 -3.02 1.59
C ARG A 96 -3.36 -2.74 1.41
N CYS A 97 -2.52 -3.42 2.20
CA CYS A 97 -1.07 -3.38 2.05
C CYS A 97 -0.62 -4.60 1.23
N GLU A 98 0.03 -4.37 0.11
CA GLU A 98 0.49 -5.40 -0.81
C GLU A 98 2.02 -5.37 -0.94
N GLY A 99 2.67 -6.49 -0.65
CA GLY A 99 4.12 -6.65 -0.78
C GLY A 99 4.49 -7.36 -2.08
N HIS A 100 5.49 -6.84 -2.78
CA HIS A 100 6.02 -7.41 -4.02
C HIS A 100 7.55 -7.50 -3.96
N THR A 101 8.09 -8.62 -4.41
CA THR A 101 9.53 -8.83 -4.55
C THR A 101 9.93 -8.81 -6.03
N ASP A 102 11.23 -8.83 -6.29
CA ASP A 102 11.76 -9.22 -7.58
C ASP A 102 11.85 -10.74 -7.72
N ASP A 103 12.44 -11.20 -8.83
CA ASP A 103 12.60 -12.62 -9.18
C ASP A 103 13.85 -13.28 -8.56
N GLU A 104 14.63 -12.55 -7.78
CA GLU A 104 15.79 -13.15 -7.11
C GLU A 104 15.36 -14.05 -5.96
N LYS A 105 15.91 -15.25 -5.95
CA LYS A 105 15.64 -16.20 -4.89
C LYS A 105 16.37 -15.81 -3.61
N LEU A 106 15.71 -16.02 -2.50
CA LEU A 106 16.32 -15.80 -1.20
C LEU A 106 17.51 -16.78 -0.98
N PRO A 107 18.57 -16.33 -0.30
CA PRO A 107 19.68 -17.21 0.05
C PRO A 107 19.20 -18.33 0.99
N PRO A 108 19.91 -19.48 1.02
CA PRO A 108 19.49 -20.63 1.84
C PRO A 108 19.41 -20.38 3.34
N ASN A 109 20.10 -19.35 3.83
CA ASN A 109 20.11 -18.93 5.24
C ASN A 109 19.20 -17.74 5.53
N ALA A 110 18.30 -17.37 4.61
CA ALA A 110 17.33 -16.31 4.84
C ALA A 110 16.31 -16.70 5.92
N ASP A 111 15.79 -15.71 6.63
CA ASP A 111 14.75 -15.91 7.66
C ASP A 111 13.41 -16.38 7.09
N TYR A 112 13.22 -16.22 5.78
CA TYR A 112 11.99 -16.59 5.08
C TYR A 112 12.24 -17.73 4.09
N PRO A 113 11.30 -18.70 3.99
CA PRO A 113 11.44 -19.83 3.06
C PRO A 113 11.41 -19.41 1.59
N SER A 114 10.64 -18.37 1.26
CA SER A 114 10.48 -17.88 -0.11
C SER A 114 10.06 -16.41 -0.16
N ASN A 115 9.97 -15.87 -1.38
CA ASN A 115 9.47 -14.52 -1.64
C ASN A 115 7.99 -14.35 -1.26
N TRP A 116 7.22 -15.43 -1.15
CA TRP A 116 5.84 -15.40 -0.66
C TRP A 116 5.78 -14.92 0.80
N GLU A 117 6.50 -15.59 1.69
CA GLU A 117 6.51 -15.27 3.12
C GLU A 117 7.17 -13.93 3.37
N LEU A 118 8.24 -13.60 2.65
CA LEU A 118 8.91 -12.31 2.77
C LEU A 118 7.96 -11.17 2.40
N SER A 119 7.29 -11.25 1.25
CA SER A 119 6.37 -10.19 0.80
C SER A 119 5.16 -10.03 1.71
N ALA A 120 4.60 -11.13 2.21
CA ALA A 120 3.49 -11.10 3.17
C ALA A 120 3.92 -10.46 4.51
N SER A 121 5.11 -10.78 5.00
CA SER A 121 5.66 -10.20 6.24
C SER A 121 5.95 -8.70 6.08
N ARG A 122 6.41 -8.27 4.92
CA ARG A 122 6.63 -6.85 4.60
C ARG A 122 5.32 -6.05 4.64
N SER A 123 4.27 -6.53 4.01
CA SER A 123 2.96 -5.85 4.06
C SER A 123 2.37 -5.83 5.49
N LEU A 124 2.50 -6.90 6.24
CA LEU A 124 2.05 -6.92 7.64
C LEU A 124 2.83 -5.93 8.53
N ASN A 125 4.13 -5.77 8.30
CA ASN A 125 4.92 -4.78 9.05
C ASN A 125 4.51 -3.34 8.74
N LEU A 126 4.08 -3.04 7.50
CA LEU A 126 3.49 -1.73 7.19
C LEU A 126 2.21 -1.47 7.97
N VAL A 127 1.31 -2.45 8.05
CA VAL A 127 0.10 -2.36 8.88
C VAL A 127 0.45 -2.01 10.31
N ARG A 128 1.42 -2.74 10.90
CA ARG A 128 1.88 -2.50 12.28
C ARG A 128 2.48 -1.11 12.48
N LEU A 129 3.25 -0.62 11.50
CA LEU A 129 3.84 0.72 11.57
C LEU A 129 2.77 1.81 11.47
N MET A 130 1.80 1.70 10.56
CA MET A 130 0.70 2.65 10.46
C MET A 130 -0.18 2.64 11.72
N ASN A 131 -0.44 1.47 12.29
CA ASN A 131 -1.15 1.38 13.58
C ASN A 131 -0.34 2.06 14.69
N LYS A 132 0.95 1.74 14.82
CA LYS A 132 1.82 2.25 15.89
C LYS A 132 2.06 3.75 15.81
N TYR A 133 2.37 4.28 14.63
CA TYR A 133 2.84 5.67 14.49
C TYR A 133 1.73 6.64 14.04
N ALA A 134 0.74 6.17 13.31
CA ALA A 134 -0.37 7.00 12.85
C ALA A 134 -1.69 6.73 13.58
N ALA A 135 -1.70 5.80 14.53
CA ALA A 135 -2.90 5.35 15.26
C ALA A 135 -4.04 4.90 14.32
N MET A 136 -3.68 4.35 13.15
CA MET A 136 -4.64 3.84 12.20
C MET A 136 -5.26 2.54 12.73
N PRO A 137 -6.61 2.43 12.86
CA PRO A 137 -7.24 1.24 13.43
C PRO A 137 -7.01 -0.01 12.58
N GLU A 138 -6.60 -1.11 13.22
CA GLU A 138 -6.28 -2.37 12.53
C GLU A 138 -7.46 -2.96 11.75
N LYS A 139 -8.69 -2.69 12.16
CA LYS A 139 -9.92 -3.19 11.52
C LYS A 139 -10.06 -2.82 10.03
N TYR A 140 -9.40 -1.78 9.58
CA TYR A 140 -9.44 -1.34 8.19
C TYR A 140 -8.42 -2.05 7.30
N PHE A 141 -7.45 -2.77 7.88
CA PHE A 141 -6.35 -3.32 7.11
C PHE A 141 -6.57 -4.73 6.61
N SER A 142 -6.02 -4.98 5.42
CA SER A 142 -5.58 -6.30 4.98
C SER A 142 -4.12 -6.25 4.55
N ALA A 143 -3.42 -7.38 4.68
CA ALA A 143 -2.03 -7.53 4.30
C ALA A 143 -1.88 -8.71 3.34
N MET A 144 -1.28 -8.49 2.18
CA MET A 144 -1.11 -9.49 1.13
C MET A 144 0.34 -9.52 0.63
N GLY A 145 0.84 -10.71 0.38
CA GLY A 145 2.12 -10.92 -0.28
C GLY A 145 1.92 -11.59 -1.63
N TYR A 146 2.48 -11.02 -2.69
CA TYR A 146 2.42 -11.57 -4.05
C TYR A 146 3.73 -12.22 -4.49
N GLY A 147 4.78 -12.18 -3.66
CA GLY A 147 6.09 -12.65 -4.05
C GLY A 147 6.60 -11.92 -5.30
N GLU A 148 7.18 -12.68 -6.21
CA GLU A 148 7.73 -12.22 -7.49
C GLU A 148 6.71 -12.26 -8.65
N PHE A 149 5.46 -12.68 -8.38
CA PHE A 149 4.51 -13.10 -9.41
C PHE A 149 3.63 -11.98 -9.99
N ARG A 150 3.84 -10.74 -9.54
CA ARG A 150 3.15 -9.53 -10.06
C ARG A 150 4.17 -8.47 -10.46
N PRO A 151 5.12 -8.78 -11.37
CA PRO A 151 6.12 -7.79 -11.78
C PRO A 151 5.47 -6.65 -12.57
N ILE A 152 5.99 -5.43 -12.41
CA ILE A 152 5.68 -4.30 -13.28
C ILE A 152 6.43 -4.46 -14.60
N ILE A 153 7.70 -4.90 -14.52
CA ILE A 153 8.56 -5.13 -15.68
C ILE A 153 8.95 -6.60 -15.71
N ASP A 154 8.65 -7.28 -16.83
CA ASP A 154 9.11 -8.64 -17.05
C ASP A 154 10.63 -8.63 -17.32
N VAL A 155 11.38 -9.18 -16.38
CA VAL A 155 12.85 -9.23 -16.44
C VAL A 155 13.39 -10.39 -17.27
N LYS A 156 12.55 -11.33 -17.69
CA LYS A 156 12.97 -12.52 -18.44
C LYS A 156 13.52 -12.18 -19.82
N SER A 157 13.01 -11.14 -20.44
CA SER A 157 13.43 -10.67 -21.76
C SER A 157 14.65 -9.74 -21.73
N ILE A 158 15.11 -9.33 -20.54
CA ILE A 158 16.22 -8.39 -20.38
C ILE A 158 17.53 -9.15 -20.24
N SER A 159 18.44 -9.01 -21.21
CA SER A 159 19.75 -9.65 -21.20
C SER A 159 20.85 -8.79 -20.54
N ASN A 160 20.74 -7.46 -20.62
CA ASN A 160 21.68 -6.55 -19.99
C ASN A 160 21.51 -6.56 -18.47
N TYR A 161 22.58 -6.85 -17.73
CA TYR A 161 22.55 -6.99 -16.28
C TYR A 161 22.12 -5.69 -15.56
N VAL A 162 22.64 -4.54 -16.00
CA VAL A 162 22.33 -3.23 -15.38
C VAL A 162 20.85 -2.86 -15.58
N GLU A 163 20.33 -3.11 -16.77
CA GLU A 163 18.90 -2.86 -17.07
C GLU A 163 18.01 -3.83 -16.29
N LYS A 164 18.43 -5.08 -16.17
CA LYS A 164 17.71 -6.09 -15.40
C LYS A 164 17.66 -5.73 -13.92
N ASP A 165 18.75 -5.25 -13.34
CA ASP A 165 18.79 -4.81 -11.94
C ASP A 165 17.90 -3.58 -11.69
N LYS A 166 17.88 -2.63 -12.62
CA LYS A 166 16.94 -1.48 -12.58
C LYS A 166 15.48 -1.93 -12.63
N ALA A 167 15.16 -2.88 -13.49
CA ALA A 167 13.81 -3.44 -13.59
C ALA A 167 13.40 -4.17 -12.31
N ARG A 168 14.31 -4.92 -11.70
CA ARG A 168 14.12 -5.57 -10.40
C ARG A 168 13.85 -4.54 -9.29
N ALA A 169 14.58 -3.44 -9.28
CA ALA A 169 14.36 -2.36 -8.31
C ALA A 169 12.96 -1.76 -8.41
N ILE A 170 12.39 -1.68 -9.62
CA ILE A 170 11.01 -1.23 -9.85
C ILE A 170 10.00 -2.28 -9.37
N ASN A 171 10.31 -3.57 -9.55
CA ASN A 171 9.44 -4.66 -9.10
C ASN A 171 9.41 -4.80 -7.57
N ARG A 172 10.50 -4.47 -6.87
CA ARG A 172 10.54 -4.41 -5.40
C ARG A 172 9.77 -3.19 -4.91
N ARG A 173 8.54 -3.40 -4.47
CA ARG A 173 7.65 -2.33 -4.03
C ARG A 173 6.63 -2.81 -3.01
N VAL A 174 5.98 -1.85 -2.38
CA VAL A 174 4.71 -2.05 -1.70
C VAL A 174 3.65 -1.14 -2.32
N GLU A 175 2.44 -1.63 -2.35
CA GLU A 175 1.25 -0.88 -2.76
C GLU A 175 0.28 -0.81 -1.56
N ILE A 176 -0.32 0.35 -1.36
CA ILE A 176 -1.33 0.61 -0.32
C ILE A 176 -2.58 1.14 -0.97
#